data_698f8ff1b5d470fe81e5d4f294aa743c
#
_entry.id   698f8ff1b5d470fe81e5d4f294aa743c
#
_cell.length_a   1.000
_cell.length_b   1.000
_cell.length_c   1.000
_cell.angle_alpha   90.00
_cell.angle_beta   90.00
_cell.angle_gamma   90.00
#
_symmetry.space_group_name_H-M   'P 1'
#
loop_
_entity.id
_entity.type
_entity.pdbx_description
1 polymer ?
#
loop_
_entity_poly.entity_id
_entity_poly.type
_entity_poly.pdbx_seq_one_letter_code
_entity_poly.pdbx_strand_id
1 'polypeptide(L)'
;MQLGISLASVSGLPGRPAAHHLLDRVRAAAEAELDSMSLGDSHARGSTGYFQNTPTLGRVLAEWTGRPAGCLFLVPMWSPVLLAEQAATLACLHDGPFILQAALGGDEHQYAAMGASREQRGAVFEESVRILRALFDGESVSSDRFGFHDVSIGLVPPDPVEWWIGTMSPPGLRRAARLGATWYASPAATVENLPPLLEQYREACDRSGTRPRVTLRRDVLILSDGDRARKLLADRIAAGYRGLTPDHLVAGSPTDAADQLAAFRDLGVDQVVVRTMGVDPETDLETIASCAEVRRLLA
;
A
#
# COMPACT_ATOMS: atom_id res chain seq x y z
N MET A 1 8.26 -14.68 -7.18
CA MET A 1 7.90 -13.28 -6.81
C MET A 1 6.61 -13.32 -5.99
N GLN A 2 6.55 -12.62 -4.86
CA GLN A 2 5.35 -12.58 -4.02
C GLN A 2 4.22 -11.75 -4.65
N LEU A 3 2.96 -12.09 -4.33
CA LEU A 3 1.78 -11.40 -4.82
C LEU A 3 0.86 -11.02 -3.65
N GLY A 4 0.82 -9.74 -3.30
CA GLY A 4 -0.06 -9.19 -2.28
C GLY A 4 -1.28 -8.47 -2.88
N ILE A 5 -2.16 -7.94 -2.02
CA ILE A 5 -3.32 -7.15 -2.44
C ILE A 5 -3.42 -5.83 -1.68
N SER A 6 -3.79 -4.77 -2.39
CA SER A 6 -4.19 -3.49 -1.81
C SER A 6 -5.70 -3.29 -2.00
N LEU A 7 -6.43 -3.32 -0.90
CA LEU A 7 -7.87 -3.16 -0.91
C LEU A 7 -8.22 -1.67 -0.78
N ALA A 8 -8.57 -1.06 -1.90
CA ALA A 8 -9.23 0.24 -1.86
C ALA A 8 -10.67 0.03 -1.40
N SER A 9 -11.14 0.94 -0.59
CA SER A 9 -12.44 0.79 0.06
C SER A 9 -13.64 0.97 -0.87
N VAL A 10 -13.48 1.36 -2.13
CA VAL A 10 -14.63 1.77 -2.94
C VAL A 10 -14.78 1.00 -4.22
N SER A 11 -15.95 0.40 -4.37
CA SER A 11 -16.44 -0.32 -5.54
C SER A 11 -17.67 0.36 -6.18
N GLY A 12 -17.87 1.68 -6.00
CA GLY A 12 -19.08 2.36 -6.46
C GLY A 12 -20.34 2.06 -5.65
N LEU A 13 -20.27 1.17 -4.66
CA LEU A 13 -21.38 0.83 -3.76
C LEU A 13 -21.47 1.82 -2.60
N PRO A 14 -22.68 2.15 -2.12
CA PRO A 14 -22.84 3.02 -0.95
C PRO A 14 -22.74 2.26 0.38
N GLY A 15 -22.18 2.88 1.40
CA GLY A 15 -22.29 2.52 2.81
C GLY A 15 -22.12 1.02 3.13
N ARG A 16 -23.16 0.38 3.66
CA ARG A 16 -23.11 -0.99 4.15
C ARG A 16 -22.88 -2.06 3.04
N PRO A 17 -23.50 -1.98 1.85
CA PRO A 17 -23.13 -2.85 0.72
C PRO A 17 -21.65 -2.79 0.34
N ALA A 18 -21.04 -1.59 0.34
CA ALA A 18 -19.60 -1.45 0.09
C ALA A 18 -18.75 -2.14 1.16
N ALA A 19 -19.18 -2.08 2.44
CA ALA A 19 -18.49 -2.77 3.54
C ALA A 19 -18.58 -4.30 3.40
N HIS A 20 -19.73 -4.85 3.05
CA HIS A 20 -19.89 -6.29 2.78
C HIS A 20 -18.99 -6.73 1.62
N HIS A 21 -19.04 -6.03 0.50
CA HIS A 21 -18.17 -6.34 -0.63
C HIS A 21 -16.68 -6.25 -0.29
N LEU A 22 -16.26 -5.31 0.57
CA LEU A 22 -14.89 -5.28 1.06
C LEU A 22 -14.52 -6.56 1.81
N LEU A 23 -15.40 -7.07 2.69
CA LEU A 23 -15.18 -8.33 3.40
C LEU A 23 -15.11 -9.52 2.44
N ASP A 24 -15.97 -9.57 1.44
CA ASP A 24 -15.95 -10.62 0.42
C ASP A 24 -14.63 -10.61 -0.37
N ARG A 25 -14.09 -9.44 -0.69
CA ARG A 25 -12.78 -9.28 -1.33
C ARG A 25 -11.63 -9.73 -0.42
N VAL A 26 -11.70 -9.47 0.88
CA VAL A 26 -10.69 -9.96 1.85
C VAL A 26 -10.71 -11.49 1.89
N ARG A 27 -11.90 -12.10 1.99
CA ARG A 27 -12.06 -13.57 1.98
C ARG A 27 -11.54 -14.18 0.68
N ALA A 28 -11.93 -13.63 -0.48
CA ALA A 28 -11.43 -14.07 -1.77
C ALA A 28 -9.89 -13.99 -1.88
N ALA A 29 -9.31 -12.92 -1.35
CA ALA A 29 -7.85 -12.77 -1.31
C ALA A 29 -7.17 -13.78 -0.36
N ALA A 30 -7.83 -14.12 0.76
CA ALA A 30 -7.38 -15.15 1.67
C ALA A 30 -7.45 -16.54 1.04
N GLU A 31 -8.54 -16.86 0.34
CA GLU A 31 -8.74 -18.11 -0.40
C GLU A 31 -7.78 -18.25 -1.59
N ALA A 32 -7.45 -17.13 -2.25
CA ALA A 32 -6.43 -17.08 -3.31
C ALA A 32 -4.99 -17.18 -2.75
N GLU A 33 -4.83 -17.34 -1.43
CA GLU A 33 -3.54 -17.46 -0.73
C GLU A 33 -2.57 -16.31 -1.04
N LEU A 34 -3.07 -15.08 -1.22
CA LEU A 34 -2.20 -13.94 -1.48
C LEU A 34 -1.25 -13.69 -0.30
N ASP A 35 -0.02 -13.27 -0.61
CA ASP A 35 1.10 -13.24 0.34
C ASP A 35 1.02 -12.08 1.35
N SER A 36 0.34 -10.99 1.02
CA SER A 36 0.13 -9.85 1.92
C SER A 36 -1.15 -9.08 1.61
N MET A 37 -1.68 -8.36 2.59
CA MET A 37 -2.83 -7.48 2.43
C MET A 37 -2.52 -6.08 2.97
N SER A 38 -2.97 -5.04 2.26
CA SER A 38 -2.90 -3.68 2.77
C SER A 38 -4.14 -2.86 2.45
N LEU A 39 -4.40 -1.86 3.31
CA LEU A 39 -5.42 -0.85 3.08
C LEU A 39 -4.77 0.50 2.75
N GLY A 40 -5.36 1.22 1.79
CA GLY A 40 -4.90 2.56 1.45
C GLY A 40 -5.32 3.61 2.48
N ASP A 41 -4.75 4.81 2.36
CA ASP A 41 -5.11 5.99 3.13
C ASP A 41 -5.60 7.11 2.20
N SER A 42 -6.67 7.78 2.58
CA SER A 42 -7.19 8.94 1.86
C SER A 42 -8.20 9.71 2.73
N HIS A 43 -8.11 11.04 2.70
CA HIS A 43 -8.94 11.93 3.49
C HIS A 43 -9.76 12.88 2.62
N ALA A 44 -10.91 13.35 3.13
CA ALA A 44 -11.74 14.40 2.53
C ALA A 44 -12.05 14.20 1.02
N ARG A 45 -12.31 12.97 0.58
CA ARG A 45 -12.51 12.62 -0.84
C ARG A 45 -13.90 12.91 -1.40
N GLY A 46 -14.75 13.63 -0.69
CA GLY A 46 -16.03 14.10 -1.19
C GLY A 46 -16.93 13.03 -1.79
N SER A 47 -17.00 12.96 -3.11
CA SER A 47 -17.87 12.04 -3.86
C SER A 47 -17.38 10.59 -3.91
N THR A 48 -16.15 10.32 -3.50
CA THR A 48 -15.57 8.95 -3.52
C THR A 48 -15.59 8.40 -2.10
N GLY A 49 -16.54 7.51 -1.77
CA GLY A 49 -16.58 6.85 -0.47
C GLY A 49 -15.26 6.11 -0.20
N TYR A 50 -14.61 6.39 0.92
CA TYR A 50 -13.35 5.78 1.32
C TYR A 50 -13.43 5.40 2.80
N PHE A 51 -13.37 4.11 3.12
CA PHE A 51 -13.32 3.67 4.50
C PHE A 51 -11.96 4.03 5.10
N GLN A 52 -11.95 4.57 6.31
CA GLN A 52 -10.70 4.89 6.99
C GLN A 52 -9.91 3.62 7.30
N ASN A 53 -8.61 3.67 7.07
CA ASN A 53 -7.73 2.51 7.09
C ASN A 53 -7.71 1.77 8.44
N THR A 54 -7.48 2.46 9.56
CA THR A 54 -7.28 1.82 10.87
C THR A 54 -8.51 1.07 11.38
N PRO A 55 -9.74 1.66 11.44
CA PRO A 55 -10.92 0.90 11.88
C PRO A 55 -11.29 -0.21 10.89
N THR A 56 -11.02 0.00 9.61
CA THR A 56 -11.28 -1.01 8.59
C THR A 56 -10.31 -2.17 8.71
N LEU A 57 -9.00 -1.92 8.90
CA LEU A 57 -8.03 -2.99 9.11
C LEU A 57 -8.38 -3.80 10.35
N GLY A 58 -8.67 -3.16 11.47
CA GLY A 58 -9.10 -3.85 12.69
C GLY A 58 -10.27 -4.82 12.45
N ARG A 59 -11.24 -4.43 11.59
CA ARG A 59 -12.35 -5.32 11.23
C ARG A 59 -11.94 -6.47 10.32
N VAL A 60 -11.08 -6.24 9.34
CA VAL A 60 -10.75 -7.26 8.32
C VAL A 60 -9.66 -8.23 8.76
N LEU A 61 -8.86 -7.92 9.79
CA LEU A 61 -7.84 -8.82 10.32
C LEU A 61 -8.41 -10.16 10.78
N ALA A 62 -9.67 -10.20 11.23
CA ALA A 62 -10.36 -11.44 11.57
C ALA A 62 -10.55 -12.42 10.39
N GLU A 63 -10.51 -11.92 9.16
CA GLU A 63 -10.63 -12.70 7.93
C GLU A 63 -9.24 -12.96 7.29
N TRP A 64 -8.16 -12.39 7.89
CA TRP A 64 -6.80 -12.47 7.36
C TRP A 64 -5.81 -12.86 8.44
N THR A 65 -5.55 -14.13 8.61
CA THR A 65 -4.75 -14.67 9.71
C THR A 65 -3.34 -15.09 9.29
N GLY A 66 -2.35 -14.87 10.15
CA GLY A 66 -0.99 -15.40 10.05
C GLY A 66 -0.12 -14.87 8.91
N ARG A 67 -0.63 -14.03 8.02
CA ARG A 67 0.08 -13.48 6.87
C ARG A 67 0.27 -11.97 7.01
N PRO A 68 1.30 -11.38 6.39
CA PRO A 68 1.56 -9.94 6.46
C PRO A 68 0.32 -9.09 6.13
N ALA A 69 -0.01 -8.14 7.01
CA ALA A 69 -1.10 -7.18 6.80
C ALA A 69 -0.73 -5.80 7.30
N GLY A 70 -1.32 -4.76 6.73
CA GLY A 70 -1.06 -3.41 7.18
C GLY A 70 -1.86 -2.30 6.51
N CYS A 71 -1.45 -1.07 6.80
CA CYS A 71 -2.06 0.14 6.25
C CYS A 71 -1.02 1.08 5.64
N LEU A 72 -1.46 1.79 4.61
CA LEU A 72 -0.82 3.03 4.19
C LEU A 72 -1.25 4.17 5.14
N PHE A 73 -0.29 5.01 5.50
CA PHE A 73 -0.52 6.29 6.17
C PHE A 73 0.10 7.42 5.37
N LEU A 74 -0.68 8.46 5.09
CA LEU A 74 -0.19 9.74 4.58
C LEU A 74 0.36 10.53 5.78
N VAL A 75 1.52 10.07 6.26
CA VAL A 75 2.09 10.39 7.58
C VAL A 75 2.04 11.87 7.96
N PRO A 76 2.29 12.85 7.05
CA PRO A 76 2.23 14.25 7.44
C PRO A 76 0.83 14.79 7.76
N MET A 77 -0.21 14.00 7.53
CA MET A 77 -1.60 14.35 7.86
C MET A 77 -2.07 13.74 9.19
N TRP A 78 -1.20 12.97 9.86
CA TRP A 78 -1.51 12.28 11.11
C TRP A 78 -0.76 12.89 12.29
N SER A 79 -1.38 12.89 13.47
CA SER A 79 -0.64 13.04 14.72
C SER A 79 0.27 11.82 14.89
N PRO A 80 1.59 11.99 15.06
CA PRO A 80 2.50 10.85 15.14
C PRO A 80 2.25 9.97 16.38
N VAL A 81 1.82 10.54 17.49
CA VAL A 81 1.48 9.78 18.70
C VAL A 81 0.24 8.93 18.46
N LEU A 82 -0.84 9.53 17.93
CA LEU A 82 -2.06 8.80 17.61
C LEU A 82 -1.82 7.69 16.58
N LEU A 83 -0.99 7.96 15.57
CA LEU A 83 -0.61 6.95 14.57
C LEU A 83 0.15 5.79 15.24
N ALA A 84 1.08 6.09 16.16
CA ALA A 84 1.81 5.08 16.90
C ALA A 84 0.87 4.17 17.71
N GLU A 85 -0.05 4.76 18.47
CA GLU A 85 -1.02 4.03 19.27
C GLU A 85 -1.92 3.12 18.40
N GLN A 86 -2.41 3.64 17.28
CA GLN A 86 -3.27 2.87 16.37
C GLN A 86 -2.51 1.75 15.67
N ALA A 87 -1.29 2.02 15.19
CA ALA A 87 -0.46 1.01 14.54
C ALA A 87 -0.03 -0.09 15.51
N ALA A 88 0.38 0.27 16.74
CA ALA A 88 0.70 -0.70 17.79
C ALA A 88 -0.51 -1.55 18.18
N THR A 89 -1.69 -0.93 18.30
CA THR A 89 -2.95 -1.65 18.60
C THR A 89 -3.25 -2.67 17.48
N LEU A 90 -3.15 -2.27 16.21
CA LEU A 90 -3.40 -3.15 15.08
C LEU A 90 -2.37 -4.29 15.01
N ALA A 91 -1.10 -4.00 15.29
CA ALA A 91 -0.05 -5.01 15.35
C ALA A 91 -0.28 -6.04 16.45
N CYS A 92 -0.79 -5.61 17.63
CA CYS A 92 -1.17 -6.51 18.71
C CYS A 92 -2.43 -7.35 18.42
N LEU A 93 -3.34 -6.85 17.58
CA LEU A 93 -4.56 -7.57 17.17
C LEU A 93 -4.31 -8.55 16.02
N HIS A 94 -3.13 -8.50 15.40
CA HIS A 94 -2.78 -9.29 14.23
C HIS A 94 -1.81 -10.42 14.59
N ASP A 95 -2.11 -11.65 14.16
CA ASP A 95 -1.30 -12.84 14.44
C ASP A 95 -0.12 -13.00 13.44
N GLY A 96 0.13 -12.03 12.57
CA GLY A 96 1.17 -12.06 11.54
C GLY A 96 2.01 -10.78 11.49
N PRO A 97 3.00 -10.70 10.59
CA PRO A 97 3.82 -9.50 10.42
C PRO A 97 2.99 -8.26 10.09
N PHE A 98 3.23 -7.17 10.81
CA PHE A 98 2.52 -5.91 10.59
C PHE A 98 3.31 -4.99 9.64
N ILE A 99 2.65 -4.52 8.58
CA ILE A 99 3.22 -3.63 7.56
C ILE A 99 2.72 -2.20 7.81
N LEU A 100 3.63 -1.26 8.07
CA LEU A 100 3.35 0.16 8.08
C LEU A 100 3.82 0.79 6.76
N GLN A 101 2.89 1.08 5.87
CA GLN A 101 3.21 1.80 4.65
C GLN A 101 3.14 3.31 4.92
N ALA A 102 4.20 4.03 4.62
CA ALA A 102 4.30 5.46 4.87
C ALA A 102 4.56 6.23 3.57
N ALA A 103 3.75 7.25 3.33
CA ALA A 103 3.90 8.14 2.17
C ALA A 103 3.64 9.59 2.55
N LEU A 104 4.14 10.50 1.68
CA LEU A 104 3.92 11.94 1.87
C LEU A 104 2.49 12.37 1.53
N GLY A 105 1.85 11.73 0.56
CA GLY A 105 0.68 12.30 -0.10
C GLY A 105 1.03 13.50 -0.98
N GLY A 106 0.08 13.98 -1.76
CA GLY A 106 0.33 15.08 -2.70
C GLY A 106 -0.86 16.00 -2.96
N ASP A 107 -2.03 15.59 -2.54
CA ASP A 107 -3.28 16.31 -2.80
C ASP A 107 -3.44 17.47 -1.80
N GLU A 108 -3.47 18.70 -2.33
CA GLU A 108 -3.53 19.93 -1.54
C GLU A 108 -4.83 20.07 -0.77
N HIS A 109 -5.95 19.61 -1.34
CA HIS A 109 -7.25 19.65 -0.69
C HIS A 109 -7.27 18.76 0.57
N GLN A 110 -6.67 17.56 0.49
CA GLN A 110 -6.53 16.68 1.65
C GLN A 110 -5.68 17.33 2.75
N TYR A 111 -4.56 17.94 2.39
CA TYR A 111 -3.71 18.64 3.34
C TYR A 111 -4.47 19.76 4.05
N ALA A 112 -5.17 20.60 3.31
CA ALA A 112 -5.97 21.69 3.86
C ALA A 112 -7.09 21.17 4.79
N ALA A 113 -7.80 20.15 4.37
CA ALA A 113 -8.88 19.54 5.15
C ALA A 113 -8.41 18.90 6.46
N MET A 114 -7.16 18.39 6.49
CA MET A 114 -6.55 17.78 7.67
C MET A 114 -5.77 18.81 8.52
N GLY A 115 -5.78 20.09 8.17
CA GLY A 115 -5.04 21.13 8.90
C GLY A 115 -3.52 20.97 8.82
N ALA A 116 -3.01 20.27 7.80
CA ALA A 116 -1.59 19.99 7.62
C ALA A 116 -0.98 20.89 6.51
N SER A 117 0.34 21.13 6.60
CA SER A 117 1.07 21.91 5.58
C SER A 117 1.70 20.97 4.55
N ARG A 118 1.29 21.11 3.29
CA ARG A 118 1.88 20.37 2.16
C ARG A 118 3.34 20.76 1.92
N GLU A 119 3.71 22.01 2.16
CA GLU A 119 5.08 22.51 1.98
C GLU A 119 6.04 21.88 3.00
N GLN A 120 5.58 21.71 4.24
CA GLN A 120 6.37 21.14 5.32
C GLN A 120 6.37 19.60 5.33
N ARG A 121 5.61 18.95 4.42
CA ARG A 121 5.38 17.50 4.46
C ARG A 121 6.62 16.64 4.59
N GLY A 122 7.74 17.05 3.96
CA GLY A 122 9.00 16.31 4.05
C GLY A 122 9.61 16.33 5.45
N ALA A 123 9.66 17.50 6.08
CA ALA A 123 10.19 17.67 7.43
C ALA A 123 9.27 17.03 8.48
N VAL A 124 7.95 17.17 8.30
CA VAL A 124 6.95 16.52 9.17
C VAL A 124 7.08 14.99 9.07
N PHE A 125 7.24 14.44 7.87
CA PHE A 125 7.43 13.00 7.66
C PHE A 125 8.66 12.46 8.38
N GLU A 126 9.82 13.12 8.23
CA GLU A 126 11.07 12.70 8.89
C GLU A 126 10.93 12.68 10.41
N GLU A 127 10.37 13.75 10.97
CA GLU A 127 10.15 13.87 12.41
C GLU A 127 9.12 12.83 12.90
N SER A 128 8.02 12.63 12.17
CA SER A 128 7.02 11.62 12.53
C SER A 128 7.60 10.20 12.52
N VAL A 129 8.42 9.84 11.51
CA VAL A 129 9.07 8.51 11.47
C VAL A 129 10.03 8.32 12.65
N ARG A 130 10.78 9.37 13.03
CA ARG A 130 11.65 9.34 14.23
C ARG A 130 10.84 9.06 15.49
N ILE A 131 9.71 9.78 15.66
CA ILE A 131 8.81 9.63 16.79
C ILE A 131 8.21 8.22 16.84
N LEU A 132 7.66 7.75 15.71
CA LEU A 132 7.05 6.43 15.60
C LEU A 132 8.02 5.31 15.99
N ARG A 133 9.28 5.38 15.52
CA ARG A 133 10.29 4.37 15.85
C ARG A 133 10.59 4.35 17.34
N ALA A 134 10.87 5.53 17.94
CA ALA A 134 11.14 5.62 19.37
C ALA A 134 9.97 5.07 20.22
N LEU A 135 8.73 5.42 19.85
CA LEU A 135 7.53 4.92 20.54
C LEU A 135 7.33 3.41 20.37
N PHE A 136 7.63 2.85 19.18
CA PHE A 136 7.57 1.39 18.96
C PHE A 136 8.66 0.63 19.71
N ASP A 137 9.80 1.26 19.96
CA ASP A 137 10.89 0.72 20.78
C ASP A 137 10.61 0.87 22.30
N GLY A 138 9.46 1.46 22.67
CA GLY A 138 9.05 1.70 24.07
C GLY A 138 9.76 2.88 24.71
N GLU A 139 10.40 3.73 23.93
CA GLU A 139 11.11 4.92 24.42
C GLU A 139 10.16 6.11 24.62
N SER A 140 10.53 7.00 25.53
CA SER A 140 9.92 8.34 25.62
C SER A 140 10.49 9.25 24.56
N VAL A 141 9.67 10.15 24.01
CA VAL A 141 10.08 11.06 22.95
C VAL A 141 9.51 12.47 23.14
N SER A 142 10.31 13.47 22.80
CA SER A 142 9.90 14.89 22.75
C SER A 142 9.99 15.41 21.34
N SER A 143 9.13 16.39 21.01
CA SER A 143 9.14 17.08 19.73
C SER A 143 8.65 18.51 19.84
N ASP A 144 9.53 19.47 19.58
CA ASP A 144 9.16 20.89 19.51
C ASP A 144 8.23 21.18 18.34
N ARG A 145 8.39 20.47 17.22
CA ARG A 145 7.52 20.59 16.06
C ARG A 145 6.07 20.26 16.35
N PHE A 146 5.83 19.23 17.17
CA PHE A 146 4.49 18.79 17.56
C PHE A 146 4.06 19.29 18.94
N GLY A 147 4.91 20.06 19.65
CA GLY A 147 4.59 20.74 20.89
C GLY A 147 4.37 19.79 22.09
N PHE A 148 5.07 18.65 22.15
CA PHE A 148 4.99 17.74 23.28
C PHE A 148 6.36 17.32 23.82
N HIS A 149 6.39 16.96 25.10
CA HIS A 149 7.59 16.54 25.82
C HIS A 149 7.34 15.25 26.60
N ASP A 150 8.35 14.37 26.60
CA ASP A 150 8.39 13.14 27.39
C ASP A 150 7.14 12.25 27.24
N VAL A 151 6.73 12.02 25.97
CA VAL A 151 5.57 11.21 25.63
C VAL A 151 6.02 9.78 25.33
N SER A 152 5.33 8.80 25.92
CA SER A 152 5.45 7.39 25.62
C SER A 152 4.07 6.79 25.34
N ILE A 153 4.01 5.59 24.77
CA ILE A 153 2.77 4.81 24.56
C ILE A 153 2.80 3.55 25.41
N GLY A 154 1.66 3.17 25.97
CA GLY A 154 1.58 2.02 26.86
C GLY A 154 1.55 0.66 26.15
N LEU A 155 1.31 0.63 24.85
CA LEU A 155 1.24 -0.57 24.03
C LEU A 155 2.22 -0.41 22.86
N VAL A 156 3.16 -1.34 22.74
CA VAL A 156 4.13 -1.38 21.62
C VAL A 156 3.84 -2.58 20.71
N PRO A 157 4.24 -2.55 19.43
CA PRO A 157 4.13 -3.71 18.55
C PRO A 157 4.85 -4.92 19.14
N PRO A 158 4.24 -6.14 19.13
CA PRO A 158 4.88 -7.34 19.71
C PRO A 158 6.08 -7.82 18.90
N ASP A 159 6.10 -7.51 17.60
CA ASP A 159 7.16 -7.85 16.66
C ASP A 159 7.63 -6.61 15.90
N PRO A 160 8.84 -6.62 15.31
CA PRO A 160 9.32 -5.51 14.51
C PRO A 160 8.37 -5.16 13.36
N VAL A 161 7.95 -3.90 13.30
CA VAL A 161 7.09 -3.39 12.23
C VAL A 161 7.85 -3.37 10.91
N GLU A 162 7.27 -3.92 9.86
CA GLU A 162 7.83 -3.85 8.52
C GLU A 162 7.48 -2.51 7.86
N TRP A 163 8.50 -1.68 7.61
CA TRP A 163 8.33 -0.36 7.01
C TRP A 163 8.37 -0.41 5.50
N TRP A 164 7.33 0.15 4.85
CA TRP A 164 7.31 0.37 3.41
C TRP A 164 7.19 1.87 3.11
N ILE A 165 8.10 2.41 2.30
CA ILE A 165 8.10 3.84 1.94
C ILE A 165 7.58 4.02 0.52
N GLY A 166 6.40 4.66 0.41
CA GLY A 166 5.76 5.00 -0.87
C GLY A 166 6.41 6.21 -1.53
N THR A 167 7.12 6.00 -2.63
CA THR A 167 7.81 7.09 -3.35
C THR A 167 8.17 6.72 -4.80
N MET A 168 8.33 7.76 -5.64
CA MET A 168 8.96 7.69 -6.97
C MET A 168 10.05 8.77 -7.12
N SER A 169 10.45 9.42 -6.03
CA SER A 169 11.41 10.53 -6.07
C SER A 169 12.77 10.15 -5.48
N PRO A 170 13.89 10.66 -6.03
CA PRO A 170 15.22 10.38 -5.50
C PRO A 170 15.40 10.69 -3.99
N PRO A 171 14.86 11.80 -3.43
CA PRO A 171 14.90 12.00 -1.99
C PRO A 171 14.15 10.94 -1.19
N GLY A 172 13.01 10.45 -1.72
CA GLY A 172 12.23 9.39 -1.10
C GLY A 172 12.96 8.04 -1.13
N LEU A 173 13.63 7.70 -2.23
CA LEU A 173 14.46 6.49 -2.36
C LEU A 173 15.60 6.49 -1.33
N ARG A 174 16.30 7.62 -1.19
CA ARG A 174 17.36 7.77 -0.16
C ARG A 174 16.78 7.61 1.25
N ARG A 175 15.57 8.11 1.49
CA ARG A 175 14.88 7.94 2.78
C ARG A 175 14.57 6.46 3.03
N ALA A 176 13.97 5.76 2.08
CA ALA A 176 13.68 4.33 2.21
C ALA A 176 14.94 3.51 2.51
N ALA A 177 16.02 3.77 1.78
CA ALA A 177 17.31 3.11 1.99
C ALA A 177 17.87 3.38 3.40
N ARG A 178 17.94 4.65 3.84
CA ARG A 178 18.44 5.02 5.18
C ARG A 178 17.64 4.37 6.31
N LEU A 179 16.34 4.19 6.11
CA LEU A 179 15.46 3.57 7.09
C LEU A 179 15.50 2.04 7.06
N GLY A 180 16.19 1.41 6.09
CA GLY A 180 16.13 -0.03 5.86
C GLY A 180 14.73 -0.52 5.48
N ALA A 181 13.91 0.38 4.93
CA ALA A 181 12.52 0.13 4.60
C ALA A 181 12.40 -0.43 3.17
N THR A 182 11.38 -1.26 2.93
CA THR A 182 10.99 -1.67 1.59
C THR A 182 10.56 -0.43 0.77
N TRP A 183 11.10 -0.26 -0.43
CA TRP A 183 10.60 0.73 -1.36
C TRP A 183 9.27 0.27 -1.96
N TYR A 184 8.20 1.03 -1.72
CA TYR A 184 6.88 0.79 -2.29
C TYR A 184 6.66 1.70 -3.50
N ALA A 185 6.93 1.16 -4.69
CA ALA A 185 6.80 1.87 -5.95
C ALA A 185 5.32 2.05 -6.33
N SER A 186 4.99 3.23 -6.85
CA SER A 186 3.62 3.55 -7.26
C SER A 186 3.23 2.84 -8.57
N PRO A 187 1.94 2.76 -8.92
CA PRO A 187 1.52 2.21 -10.21
C PRO A 187 1.99 3.01 -11.42
N ALA A 188 2.54 4.21 -11.22
CA ALA A 188 3.18 4.98 -12.29
C ALA A 188 4.57 4.44 -12.70
N ALA A 189 5.13 3.47 -11.97
CA ALA A 189 6.35 2.79 -12.38
C ALA A 189 6.04 1.84 -13.56
N THR A 190 6.80 1.92 -14.64
CA THR A 190 6.72 1.03 -15.81
C THR A 190 8.02 0.26 -15.97
N VAL A 191 8.04 -0.74 -16.85
CA VAL A 191 9.27 -1.49 -17.15
C VAL A 191 10.37 -0.57 -17.69
N GLU A 192 9.99 0.52 -18.39
CA GLU A 192 10.91 1.49 -18.97
C GLU A 192 11.46 2.49 -17.95
N ASN A 193 10.62 2.98 -17.00
CA ASN A 193 11.03 4.05 -16.09
C ASN A 193 11.54 3.53 -14.74
N LEU A 194 11.33 2.26 -14.41
CA LEU A 194 11.74 1.66 -13.15
C LEU A 194 13.26 1.43 -13.03
N PRO A 195 14.01 0.97 -14.08
CA PRO A 195 15.42 0.61 -13.95
C PRO A 195 16.32 1.71 -13.36
N PRO A 196 16.28 2.99 -13.82
CA PRO A 196 17.13 4.03 -13.23
C PRO A 196 16.78 4.35 -11.77
N LEU A 197 15.54 4.13 -11.34
CA LEU A 197 15.13 4.32 -9.95
C LEU A 197 15.58 3.14 -9.08
N LEU A 198 15.57 1.92 -9.61
CA LEU A 198 16.12 0.73 -8.95
C LEU A 198 17.62 0.88 -8.69
N GLU A 199 18.38 1.36 -9.68
CA GLU A 199 19.81 1.63 -9.52
C GLU A 199 20.05 2.65 -8.41
N GLN A 200 19.37 3.80 -8.46
CA GLN A 200 19.48 4.84 -7.41
C GLN A 200 19.13 4.32 -6.02
N TYR A 201 18.11 3.46 -5.92
CA TYR A 201 17.70 2.88 -4.64
C TYR A 201 18.75 1.88 -4.13
N ARG A 202 19.25 0.98 -4.99
CA ARG A 202 20.30 0.02 -4.64
C ARG A 202 21.57 0.72 -4.16
N GLU A 203 22.04 1.71 -4.90
CA GLU A 203 23.19 2.53 -4.48
C GLU A 203 22.94 3.25 -3.14
N ALA A 204 21.71 3.72 -2.90
CA ALA A 204 21.39 4.35 -1.62
C ALA A 204 21.39 3.33 -0.47
N CYS A 205 20.94 2.10 -0.72
CA CYS A 205 21.01 1.00 0.24
C CYS A 205 22.44 0.60 0.55
N ASP A 206 23.30 0.49 -0.48
CA ASP A 206 24.73 0.18 -0.30
C ASP A 206 25.41 1.23 0.58
N ARG A 207 25.17 2.52 0.32
CA ARG A 207 25.70 3.63 1.15
C ARG A 207 25.17 3.62 2.60
N SER A 208 24.00 3.07 2.82
CA SER A 208 23.35 3.00 4.14
C SER A 208 23.61 1.68 4.87
N GLY A 209 24.27 0.70 4.23
CA GLY A 209 24.48 -0.64 4.78
C GLY A 209 23.17 -1.43 4.95
N THR A 210 22.16 -1.17 4.10
CA THR A 210 20.84 -1.81 4.16
C THR A 210 20.59 -2.69 2.95
N ARG A 211 19.71 -3.69 3.11
CA ARG A 211 19.32 -4.57 2.01
C ARG A 211 18.19 -3.95 1.18
N PRO A 212 18.34 -3.81 -0.16
CA PRO A 212 17.25 -3.35 -1.00
C PRO A 212 16.10 -4.38 -1.04
N ARG A 213 14.87 -3.89 -0.85
CA ARG A 213 13.63 -4.63 -1.05
C ARG A 213 12.64 -3.73 -1.79
N VAL A 214 12.03 -4.27 -2.84
CA VAL A 214 11.15 -3.49 -3.73
C VAL A 214 9.79 -4.16 -3.87
N THR A 215 8.76 -3.44 -3.51
CA THR A 215 7.37 -3.81 -3.74
C THR A 215 6.75 -2.82 -4.73
N LEU A 216 6.02 -3.32 -5.71
CA LEU A 216 5.37 -2.51 -6.73
C LEU A 216 3.85 -2.66 -6.64
N ARG A 217 3.09 -1.55 -6.68
CA ARG A 217 1.64 -1.65 -6.85
C ARG A 217 1.25 -1.69 -8.32
N ARG A 218 0.30 -2.59 -8.66
CA ARG A 218 -0.35 -2.66 -9.95
C ARG A 218 -1.86 -2.69 -9.83
N ASP A 219 -2.54 -1.84 -10.58
CA ASP A 219 -3.98 -1.91 -10.73
C ASP A 219 -4.27 -2.94 -11.86
N VAL A 220 -5.11 -3.94 -11.57
CA VAL A 220 -5.26 -5.13 -12.41
C VAL A 220 -6.71 -5.45 -12.74
N LEU A 221 -6.92 -6.08 -13.90
CA LEU A 221 -8.18 -6.66 -14.34
C LEU A 221 -7.89 -8.04 -14.95
N ILE A 222 -8.08 -9.10 -14.18
CA ILE A 222 -7.69 -10.46 -14.54
C ILE A 222 -8.94 -11.33 -14.54
N LEU A 223 -9.31 -11.83 -15.69
CA LEU A 223 -10.51 -12.67 -15.88
C LEU A 223 -10.13 -13.95 -16.61
N SER A 224 -10.94 -14.98 -16.46
CA SER A 224 -10.83 -16.21 -17.26
C SER A 224 -10.92 -15.91 -18.76
N ASP A 225 -11.78 -14.98 -19.16
CA ASP A 225 -11.84 -14.40 -20.50
C ASP A 225 -10.92 -13.17 -20.61
N GLY A 226 -9.70 -13.38 -21.09
CA GLY A 226 -8.70 -12.33 -21.26
C GLY A 226 -9.10 -11.24 -22.25
N ASP A 227 -9.90 -11.54 -23.28
CA ASP A 227 -10.40 -10.55 -24.24
C ASP A 227 -11.43 -9.62 -23.58
N ARG A 228 -12.32 -10.18 -22.76
CA ARG A 228 -13.23 -9.40 -21.92
C ARG A 228 -12.47 -8.49 -20.97
N ALA A 229 -11.41 -8.98 -20.32
CA ALA A 229 -10.58 -8.18 -19.44
C ALA A 229 -9.94 -6.99 -20.17
N ARG A 230 -9.35 -7.22 -21.33
CA ARG A 230 -8.73 -6.16 -22.17
C ARG A 230 -9.74 -5.12 -22.63
N LYS A 231 -10.95 -5.55 -23.01
CA LYS A 231 -12.02 -4.64 -23.42
C LYS A 231 -12.47 -3.76 -22.25
N LEU A 232 -12.74 -4.34 -21.09
CA LEU A 232 -13.13 -3.59 -19.88
C LEU A 232 -12.02 -2.60 -19.46
N LEU A 233 -10.75 -2.99 -19.58
CA LEU A 233 -9.62 -2.08 -19.34
C LEU A 233 -9.66 -0.87 -20.28
N ALA A 234 -9.86 -1.09 -21.59
CA ALA A 234 -9.94 -0.02 -22.58
C ALA A 234 -11.07 0.97 -22.25
N ASP A 235 -12.25 0.44 -21.87
CA ASP A 235 -13.40 1.26 -21.47
C ASP A 235 -13.09 2.09 -20.21
N ARG A 236 -12.38 1.52 -19.21
CA ARG A 236 -11.97 2.25 -17.99
C ARG A 236 -10.97 3.34 -18.28
N ILE A 237 -10.00 3.08 -19.16
CA ILE A 237 -9.02 4.10 -19.58
C ILE A 237 -9.71 5.23 -20.32
N ALA A 238 -10.60 4.92 -21.26
CA ALA A 238 -11.38 5.92 -21.99
C ALA A 238 -12.23 6.81 -21.06
N ALA A 239 -12.69 6.26 -19.93
CA ALA A 239 -13.38 6.99 -18.87
C ALA A 239 -12.42 7.76 -17.92
N GLY A 240 -11.13 7.80 -18.20
CA GLY A 240 -10.14 8.56 -17.42
C GLY A 240 -9.71 7.90 -16.12
N TYR A 241 -9.57 6.57 -16.08
CA TYR A 241 -9.19 5.84 -14.88
C TYR A 241 -7.90 6.37 -14.25
N ARG A 242 -8.03 7.15 -13.17
CA ARG A 242 -6.94 7.67 -12.34
C ARG A 242 -5.82 8.41 -13.10
N GLY A 243 -6.03 8.78 -14.35
CA GLY A 243 -4.99 9.36 -15.21
C GLY A 243 -3.88 8.37 -15.58
N LEU A 244 -4.13 7.07 -15.45
CA LEU A 244 -3.18 6.01 -15.81
C LEU A 244 -3.36 5.62 -17.28
N THR A 245 -2.25 5.21 -17.91
CA THR A 245 -2.21 4.66 -19.27
C THR A 245 -2.13 3.13 -19.23
N PRO A 246 -2.31 2.42 -20.36
CA PRO A 246 -2.20 0.96 -20.40
C PRO A 246 -0.94 0.39 -19.76
N ASP A 247 0.22 1.03 -19.96
CA ASP A 247 1.52 0.58 -19.44
C ASP A 247 1.63 0.58 -17.91
N HIS A 248 0.71 1.28 -17.25
CA HIS A 248 0.59 1.33 -15.80
C HIS A 248 -0.32 0.22 -15.21
N LEU A 249 -0.97 -0.56 -16.07
CA LEU A 249 -2.04 -1.47 -15.72
C LEU A 249 -1.73 -2.88 -16.21
N VAL A 250 -2.39 -3.88 -15.63
CA VAL A 250 -2.28 -5.28 -16.07
C VAL A 250 -3.69 -5.80 -16.39
N ALA A 251 -3.90 -6.35 -17.57
CA ALA A 251 -5.16 -6.97 -17.92
C ALA A 251 -4.99 -8.15 -18.85
N GLY A 252 -5.90 -9.14 -18.73
CA GLY A 252 -5.93 -10.33 -19.55
C GLY A 252 -6.36 -11.55 -18.78
N SER A 253 -6.05 -12.73 -19.33
CA SER A 253 -6.14 -14.01 -18.63
C SER A 253 -5.09 -14.09 -17.49
N PRO A 254 -5.18 -15.07 -16.57
CA PRO A 254 -4.15 -15.30 -15.56
C PRO A 254 -2.74 -15.46 -16.17
N THR A 255 -2.63 -16.15 -17.32
CA THR A 255 -1.35 -16.32 -18.02
C THR A 255 -0.83 -14.98 -18.55
N ASP A 256 -1.69 -14.20 -19.24
CA ASP A 256 -1.30 -12.86 -19.73
C ASP A 256 -0.83 -11.95 -18.59
N ALA A 257 -1.51 -12.01 -17.45
CA ALA A 257 -1.15 -11.21 -16.28
C ALA A 257 0.18 -11.67 -15.66
N ALA A 258 0.42 -12.97 -15.57
CA ALA A 258 1.68 -13.52 -15.08
C ALA A 258 2.86 -13.10 -15.96
N ASP A 259 2.72 -13.16 -17.29
CA ASP A 259 3.75 -12.74 -18.24
C ASP A 259 4.07 -11.24 -18.11
N GLN A 260 3.03 -10.39 -17.99
CA GLN A 260 3.20 -8.95 -17.78
C GLN A 260 3.90 -8.65 -16.44
N LEU A 261 3.60 -9.39 -15.38
CA LEU A 261 4.20 -9.21 -14.06
C LEU A 261 5.62 -9.81 -13.98
N ALA A 262 5.92 -10.86 -14.73
CA ALA A 262 7.25 -11.46 -14.79
C ALA A 262 8.32 -10.46 -15.25
N ALA A 263 7.99 -9.51 -16.12
CA ALA A 263 8.90 -8.45 -16.53
C ALA A 263 9.41 -7.60 -15.35
N PHE A 264 8.58 -7.38 -14.31
CA PHE A 264 9.01 -6.69 -13.10
C PHE A 264 9.85 -7.58 -12.17
N ARG A 265 9.54 -8.88 -12.10
CA ARG A 265 10.38 -9.86 -11.39
C ARG A 265 11.80 -9.85 -11.96
N ASP A 266 11.93 -9.85 -13.27
CA ASP A 266 13.22 -9.89 -13.98
C ASP A 266 14.04 -8.62 -13.77
N LEU A 267 13.40 -7.48 -13.44
CA LEU A 267 14.06 -6.25 -12.98
C LEU A 267 14.49 -6.32 -11.51
N GLY A 268 14.02 -7.32 -10.74
CA GLY A 268 14.34 -7.51 -9.33
C GLY A 268 13.32 -6.88 -8.38
N VAL A 269 12.06 -6.81 -8.78
CA VAL A 269 10.95 -6.52 -7.87
C VAL A 269 10.65 -7.79 -7.06
N ASP A 270 10.64 -7.66 -5.73
CA ASP A 270 10.44 -8.80 -4.82
C ASP A 270 8.96 -9.19 -4.71
N GLN A 271 8.07 -8.17 -4.74
CA GLN A 271 6.63 -8.36 -4.57
C GLN A 271 5.84 -7.39 -5.45
N VAL A 272 4.74 -7.89 -6.01
CA VAL A 272 3.69 -7.03 -6.59
C VAL A 272 2.47 -7.03 -5.68
N VAL A 273 1.95 -5.84 -5.38
CA VAL A 273 0.70 -5.64 -4.67
C VAL A 273 -0.36 -5.25 -5.69
N VAL A 274 -1.25 -6.19 -6.00
CA VAL A 274 -2.34 -5.96 -6.96
C VAL A 274 -3.46 -5.15 -6.32
N ARG A 275 -4.20 -4.43 -7.15
CA ARG A 275 -5.42 -3.72 -6.79
C ARG A 275 -6.44 -3.89 -7.90
N THR A 276 -7.64 -4.34 -7.55
CA THR A 276 -8.74 -4.42 -8.53
C THR A 276 -9.17 -3.05 -9.02
N MET A 277 -9.63 -2.97 -10.24
CA MET A 277 -10.00 -1.69 -10.87
C MET A 277 -11.40 -1.18 -10.49
N GLY A 278 -12.19 -1.95 -9.75
CA GLY A 278 -13.53 -1.54 -9.30
C GLY A 278 -14.50 -1.36 -10.48
N VAL A 279 -14.55 -2.32 -11.40
CA VAL A 279 -15.51 -2.32 -12.51
C VAL A 279 -16.91 -2.56 -11.97
N ASP A 280 -17.10 -3.69 -11.31
CA ASP A 280 -18.27 -4.09 -10.55
C ASP A 280 -17.87 -5.15 -9.51
N PRO A 281 -18.74 -5.50 -8.54
CA PRO A 281 -18.40 -6.46 -7.49
C PRO A 281 -18.02 -7.86 -7.99
N GLU A 282 -18.68 -8.38 -9.01
CA GLU A 282 -18.43 -9.72 -9.56
C GLU A 282 -17.06 -9.75 -10.25
N THR A 283 -16.78 -8.77 -11.10
CA THR A 283 -15.50 -8.61 -11.79
C THR A 283 -14.33 -8.43 -10.81
N ASP A 284 -14.53 -7.70 -9.69
CA ASP A 284 -13.53 -7.57 -8.65
C ASP A 284 -13.22 -8.92 -7.99
N LEU A 285 -14.23 -9.72 -7.66
CA LEU A 285 -14.04 -11.04 -7.05
C LEU A 285 -13.42 -12.05 -8.02
N GLU A 286 -13.84 -12.07 -9.30
CA GLU A 286 -13.22 -12.91 -10.35
C GLU A 286 -11.74 -12.55 -10.51
N THR A 287 -11.41 -11.25 -10.54
CA THR A 287 -10.02 -10.77 -10.62
C THR A 287 -9.18 -11.26 -9.43
N ILE A 288 -9.72 -11.19 -8.21
CA ILE A 288 -9.00 -11.65 -7.01
C ILE A 288 -8.83 -13.18 -7.04
N ALA A 289 -9.86 -13.93 -7.37
CA ALA A 289 -9.77 -15.38 -7.48
C ALA A 289 -8.75 -15.81 -8.55
N SER A 290 -8.70 -15.11 -9.68
CA SER A 290 -7.72 -15.35 -10.75
C SER A 290 -6.28 -15.11 -10.31
N CYS A 291 -6.05 -14.28 -9.28
CA CYS A 291 -4.71 -14.07 -8.72
C CYS A 291 -4.09 -15.33 -8.11
N ALA A 292 -4.89 -16.33 -7.71
CA ALA A 292 -4.37 -17.63 -7.24
C ALA A 292 -3.55 -18.34 -8.33
N GLU A 293 -4.03 -18.29 -9.57
CA GLU A 293 -3.31 -18.87 -10.70
C GLU A 293 -2.09 -18.04 -11.08
N VAL A 294 -2.23 -16.71 -11.13
CA VAL A 294 -1.10 -15.79 -11.37
C VAL A 294 0.03 -16.04 -10.36
N ARG A 295 -0.31 -16.18 -9.07
CA ARG A 295 0.66 -16.47 -8.01
C ARG A 295 1.43 -17.76 -8.26
N ARG A 296 0.73 -18.84 -8.70
CA ARG A 296 1.36 -20.11 -9.04
C ARG A 296 2.30 -20.02 -10.25
N LEU A 297 1.92 -19.20 -11.25
CA LEU A 297 2.74 -18.98 -12.44
C LEU A 297 3.98 -18.10 -12.17
N LEU A 298 3.94 -17.25 -11.14
CA LEU A 298 5.05 -16.39 -10.74
C LEU A 298 6.01 -17.03 -9.71
N ALA A 299 5.61 -18.16 -9.12
CA ALA A 299 6.46 -18.89 -8.17
C ALA A 299 7.68 -19.51 -8.84
#